data_82dcbebf1ad3470fb25ed72bcafcc780
#
_entry.id   82dcbebf1ad3470fb25ed72bcafcc780
#
_cell.length_a   1.000
_cell.length_b   1.000
_cell.length_c   1.000
_cell.angle_alpha   90.00
_cell.angle_beta   90.00
_cell.angle_gamma   90.00
#
_symmetry.space_group_name_H-M   'P 1'
#
loop_
_entity.id
_entity.type
_entity.pdbx_description
1 polymer ?
#
loop_
_entity_poly.entity_id
_entity_poly.type
_entity_poly.pdbx_seq_one_letter_code
_entity_poly.pdbx_strand_id
1 'polypeptide(L)'
;MRAPPQPAAHVPAQPSVSAGDFGLLLIRLAFGLLMAGHGCQKLFGIFGGEGLTATGKGFAGLGYHPGTVYAAIGGGSEFLGGLGLALGLFTPLASAALIGVMINAMVTVTAAHGLWETQGGVEYSVCIAVVALAVAAIGPGRLALDRPFRWGKGGWPEAAFALGVGGISAAIVLSL
;
A
#
# COMPACT_ATOMS: atom_id res chain seq x y z
N MET A 1 55.29 19.21 31.46
CA MET A 1 54.04 19.77 30.97
C MET A 1 53.09 18.63 30.62
N ARG A 2 51.98 18.49 31.33
CA ARG A 2 50.93 17.50 30.97
C ARG A 2 49.96 18.18 29.97
N ALA A 3 49.69 17.53 28.85
CA ALA A 3 48.69 17.98 27.90
C ALA A 3 47.32 18.08 28.59
N PRO A 4 46.51 19.11 28.27
CA PRO A 4 45.17 19.25 28.81
C PRO A 4 44.29 18.06 28.39
N PRO A 5 43.35 17.61 29.25
CA PRO A 5 42.44 16.54 28.90
C PRO A 5 41.57 16.94 27.68
N GLN A 6 41.52 16.03 26.69
CA GLN A 6 40.65 16.26 25.52
C GLN A 6 39.20 16.23 25.98
N PRO A 7 38.37 17.15 25.49
CA PRO A 7 36.94 17.10 25.79
C PRO A 7 36.33 15.79 25.27
N ALA A 8 35.53 15.17 26.13
CA ALA A 8 34.82 13.93 25.76
C ALA A 8 33.99 14.15 24.48
N ALA A 9 34.19 13.24 23.51
CA ALA A 9 33.42 13.29 22.27
C ALA A 9 31.92 13.25 22.58
N HIS A 10 31.22 14.27 22.14
CA HIS A 10 29.76 14.35 22.28
C HIS A 10 29.14 13.24 21.43
N VAL A 11 28.74 12.15 22.06
CA VAL A 11 27.94 11.10 21.39
C VAL A 11 26.56 11.67 21.16
N PRO A 12 26.14 11.90 19.89
CA PRO A 12 24.81 12.45 19.64
C PRO A 12 23.77 11.46 20.18
N ALA A 13 22.85 11.97 21.01
CA ALA A 13 21.72 11.20 21.50
C ALA A 13 20.95 10.63 20.30
N GLN A 14 20.71 9.32 20.31
CA GLN A 14 19.87 8.68 19.27
C GLN A 14 18.51 9.39 19.25
N PRO A 15 18.10 9.93 18.12
CA PRO A 15 16.85 10.70 18.08
C PRO A 15 15.69 9.80 18.54
N SER A 16 14.93 10.28 19.51
CA SER A 16 13.70 9.63 20.00
C SER A 16 12.66 9.50 18.87
N VAL A 17 11.68 8.58 19.01
CA VAL A 17 10.52 8.49 18.11
C VAL A 17 9.84 9.85 18.07
N SER A 18 9.56 10.35 16.88
CA SER A 18 8.95 11.66 16.63
C SER A 18 7.43 11.56 16.51
N ALA A 19 6.72 12.68 16.65
CA ALA A 19 5.29 12.75 16.33
C ALA A 19 5.01 12.37 14.86
N GLY A 20 5.94 12.65 13.93
CA GLY A 20 5.86 12.23 12.54
C GLY A 20 5.91 10.71 12.38
N ASP A 21 6.76 10.00 13.14
CA ASP A 21 6.81 8.53 13.11
C ASP A 21 5.50 7.92 13.60
N PHE A 22 4.89 8.53 14.62
CA PHE A 22 3.59 8.08 15.13
C PHE A 22 2.46 8.37 14.14
N GLY A 23 2.45 9.54 13.51
CA GLY A 23 1.49 9.88 12.46
C GLY A 23 1.57 8.92 11.27
N LEU A 24 2.78 8.59 10.81
CA LEU A 24 3.00 7.58 9.77
C LEU A 24 2.52 6.19 10.18
N LEU A 25 2.75 5.78 11.44
CA LEU A 25 2.21 4.52 11.96
C LEU A 25 0.69 4.50 11.88
N LEU A 26 0.00 5.56 12.32
CA LEU A 26 -1.45 5.65 12.27
C LEU A 26 -1.99 5.56 10.84
N ILE A 27 -1.38 6.30 9.89
CA ILE A 27 -1.74 6.25 8.48
C ILE A 27 -1.58 4.82 7.94
N ARG A 28 -0.45 4.19 8.19
CA ARG A 28 -0.18 2.82 7.71
C ARG A 28 -1.16 1.82 8.30
N LEU A 29 -1.44 1.89 9.61
CA LEU A 29 -2.40 1.00 10.26
C LEU A 29 -3.81 1.21 9.71
N ALA A 30 -4.27 2.46 9.61
CA ALA A 30 -5.61 2.75 9.13
C ALA A 30 -5.80 2.24 7.69
N PHE A 31 -4.99 2.70 6.75
CA PHE A 31 -5.13 2.36 5.34
C PHE A 31 -4.70 0.92 5.03
N GLY A 32 -3.63 0.44 5.68
CA GLY A 32 -3.14 -0.91 5.49
C GLY A 32 -4.11 -1.98 5.99
N LEU A 33 -4.65 -1.84 7.20
CA LEU A 33 -5.63 -2.79 7.74
C LEU A 33 -6.96 -2.73 7.01
N LEU A 34 -7.38 -1.54 6.56
CA LEU A 34 -8.57 -1.38 5.72
C LEU A 34 -8.42 -2.18 4.42
N MET A 35 -7.29 -2.04 3.73
CA MET A 35 -7.03 -2.78 2.49
C MET A 35 -6.85 -4.28 2.73
N ALA A 36 -6.19 -4.68 3.81
CA ALA A 36 -6.12 -6.09 4.18
C ALA A 36 -7.52 -6.68 4.46
N GLY A 37 -8.41 -5.90 5.09
CA GLY A 37 -9.81 -6.26 5.29
C GLY A 37 -10.55 -6.49 3.98
N HIS A 38 -10.40 -5.60 2.98
CA HIS A 38 -10.97 -5.79 1.63
C HIS A 38 -10.43 -7.05 0.93
N GLY A 39 -9.13 -7.31 1.05
CA GLY A 39 -8.55 -8.57 0.58
C GLY A 39 -9.16 -9.80 1.27
N CYS A 40 -9.37 -9.73 2.59
CA CYS A 40 -10.05 -10.78 3.34
C CYS A 40 -11.49 -11.02 2.88
N GLN A 41 -12.25 -9.96 2.59
CA GLN A 41 -13.60 -10.04 2.06
C GLN A 41 -13.63 -10.82 0.73
N LYS A 42 -12.69 -10.51 -0.18
CA LYS A 42 -12.60 -11.13 -1.49
C LYS A 42 -12.11 -12.57 -1.45
N LEU A 43 -11.11 -12.86 -0.61
CA LEU A 43 -10.47 -14.19 -0.58
C LEU A 43 -11.21 -15.19 0.30
N PHE A 44 -11.61 -14.75 1.50
CA PHE A 44 -12.07 -15.66 2.56
C PHE A 44 -13.55 -15.49 2.91
N GLY A 45 -14.23 -14.47 2.39
CA GLY A 45 -15.65 -14.22 2.68
C GLY A 45 -15.93 -13.75 4.11
N ILE A 46 -14.91 -13.27 4.83
CA ILE A 46 -15.06 -12.72 6.19
C ILE A 46 -15.35 -11.21 6.14
N PHE A 47 -15.72 -10.63 7.27
CA PHE A 47 -16.11 -9.20 7.38
C PHE A 47 -17.24 -8.78 6.42
N GLY A 48 -18.20 -9.69 6.18
CA GLY A 48 -19.32 -9.45 5.28
C GLY A 48 -18.99 -9.55 3.79
N GLY A 49 -17.82 -10.11 3.45
CA GLY A 49 -17.42 -10.35 2.06
C GLY A 49 -18.03 -11.62 1.47
N GLU A 50 -17.93 -11.77 0.16
CA GLU A 50 -18.54 -12.86 -0.61
C GLU A 50 -17.60 -14.05 -0.81
N GLY A 51 -16.30 -13.89 -0.56
CA GLY A 51 -15.29 -14.92 -0.78
C GLY A 51 -14.88 -15.08 -2.24
N LEU A 52 -13.86 -15.92 -2.47
CA LEU A 52 -13.16 -16.01 -3.75
C LEU A 52 -14.06 -16.42 -4.93
N THR A 53 -14.97 -17.36 -4.68
CA THR A 53 -15.84 -17.89 -5.76
C THR A 53 -16.82 -16.84 -6.28
N ALA A 54 -17.50 -16.12 -5.39
CA ALA A 54 -18.46 -15.10 -5.80
C ALA A 54 -17.74 -13.86 -6.34
N THR A 55 -16.65 -13.44 -5.71
CA THR A 55 -15.77 -12.39 -6.23
C THR A 55 -15.27 -12.73 -7.64
N GLY A 56 -14.89 -13.98 -7.89
CA GLY A 56 -14.46 -14.45 -9.21
C GLY A 56 -15.56 -14.34 -10.27
N LYS A 57 -16.82 -14.60 -9.93
CA LYS A 57 -17.95 -14.37 -10.84
C LYS A 57 -18.11 -12.88 -11.17
N GLY A 58 -17.95 -12.00 -10.19
CA GLY A 58 -17.96 -10.56 -10.41
C GLY A 58 -16.84 -10.12 -11.37
N PHE A 59 -15.62 -10.60 -11.18
CA PHE A 59 -14.50 -10.32 -12.10
C PHE A 59 -14.75 -10.85 -13.52
N ALA A 60 -15.36 -12.05 -13.65
CA ALA A 60 -15.75 -12.58 -14.96
C ALA A 60 -16.78 -11.67 -15.65
N GLY A 61 -17.73 -11.10 -14.89
CA GLY A 61 -18.68 -10.10 -15.38
C GLY A 61 -18.05 -8.80 -15.85
N LEU A 62 -16.88 -8.45 -15.33
CA LEU A 62 -16.08 -7.29 -15.75
C LEU A 62 -15.17 -7.61 -16.96
N GLY A 63 -15.19 -8.83 -17.48
CA GLY A 63 -14.41 -9.25 -18.64
C GLY A 63 -13.12 -10.00 -18.30
N TYR A 64 -12.77 -10.18 -17.01
CA TYR A 64 -11.57 -10.92 -16.63
C TYR A 64 -11.76 -12.43 -16.71
N HIS A 65 -10.99 -13.13 -17.53
CA HIS A 65 -11.08 -14.58 -17.70
C HIS A 65 -9.71 -15.28 -17.52
N PRO A 66 -9.61 -16.26 -16.58
CA PRO A 66 -10.64 -16.77 -15.63
C PRO A 66 -10.84 -15.81 -14.43
N GLY A 67 -12.07 -15.40 -14.16
CA GLY A 67 -12.38 -14.40 -13.12
C GLY A 67 -11.87 -14.76 -11.73
N THR A 68 -11.88 -16.05 -11.35
CA THR A 68 -11.35 -16.51 -10.05
C THR A 68 -9.85 -16.26 -9.89
N VAL A 69 -9.07 -16.38 -10.97
CA VAL A 69 -7.62 -16.09 -10.94
C VAL A 69 -7.39 -14.59 -10.69
N TYR A 70 -8.10 -13.73 -11.42
CA TYR A 70 -7.99 -12.29 -11.24
C TYR A 70 -8.52 -11.82 -9.88
N ALA A 71 -9.58 -12.45 -9.38
CA ALA A 71 -10.07 -12.19 -8.03
C ALA A 71 -9.04 -12.60 -6.96
N ALA A 72 -8.32 -13.71 -7.15
CA ALA A 72 -7.23 -14.12 -6.27
C ALA A 72 -6.04 -13.15 -6.34
N ILE A 73 -5.66 -12.68 -7.53
CA ILE A 73 -4.60 -11.68 -7.71
C ILE A 73 -5.00 -10.35 -7.05
N GLY A 74 -6.20 -9.85 -7.33
CA GLY A 74 -6.69 -8.59 -6.76
C GLY A 74 -6.82 -8.65 -5.24
N GLY A 75 -7.53 -9.67 -4.73
CA GLY A 75 -7.71 -9.88 -3.29
C GLY A 75 -6.38 -10.14 -2.57
N GLY A 76 -5.46 -10.90 -3.20
CA GLY A 76 -4.11 -11.13 -2.69
C GLY A 76 -3.27 -9.84 -2.62
N SER A 77 -3.36 -9.01 -3.65
CA SER A 77 -2.68 -7.70 -3.69
C SER A 77 -3.19 -6.76 -2.60
N GLU A 78 -4.50 -6.72 -2.37
CA GLU A 78 -5.10 -5.94 -1.29
C GLU A 78 -4.71 -6.49 0.09
N PHE A 79 -4.76 -7.80 0.29
CA PHE A 79 -4.44 -8.44 1.55
C PHE A 79 -2.97 -8.29 1.93
N LEU A 80 -2.08 -8.74 1.05
CA LEU A 80 -0.63 -8.70 1.32
C LEU A 80 -0.06 -7.29 1.24
N GLY A 81 -0.53 -6.48 0.27
CA GLY A 81 -0.16 -5.07 0.16
C GLY A 81 -0.64 -4.27 1.36
N GLY A 82 -1.86 -4.52 1.83
CA GLY A 82 -2.41 -3.90 3.03
C GLY A 82 -1.64 -4.27 4.30
N LEU A 83 -1.34 -5.55 4.52
CA LEU A 83 -0.52 -6.00 5.65
C LEU A 83 0.90 -5.44 5.56
N GLY A 84 1.51 -5.46 4.37
CA GLY A 84 2.83 -4.90 4.14
C GLY A 84 2.88 -3.41 4.48
N LEU A 85 1.88 -2.63 4.04
CA LEU A 85 1.77 -1.22 4.38
C LEU A 85 1.58 -1.01 5.89
N ALA A 86 0.67 -1.75 6.53
CA ALA A 86 0.39 -1.64 7.97
C ALA A 86 1.65 -1.91 8.82
N LEU A 87 2.36 -2.99 8.52
CA LEU A 87 3.59 -3.38 9.22
C LEU A 87 4.81 -2.52 8.83
N GLY A 88 4.72 -1.80 7.70
CA GLY A 88 5.87 -1.15 7.09
C GLY A 88 6.90 -2.18 6.66
N LEU A 89 6.47 -3.21 5.96
CA LEU A 89 7.27 -4.33 5.48
C LEU A 89 7.22 -4.37 3.95
N PHE A 90 8.38 -4.40 3.29
CA PHE A 90 8.48 -4.27 1.83
C PHE A 90 7.66 -3.11 1.30
N THR A 91 7.73 -1.96 1.99
CA THR A 91 6.86 -0.80 1.76
C THR A 91 6.74 -0.39 0.29
N PRO A 92 7.81 -0.29 -0.53
CA PRO A 92 7.67 0.06 -1.93
C PRO A 92 6.87 -0.97 -2.74
N LEU A 93 7.04 -2.26 -2.44
CA LEU A 93 6.31 -3.34 -3.11
C LEU A 93 4.84 -3.41 -2.65
N ALA A 94 4.60 -3.25 -1.35
CA ALA A 94 3.26 -3.15 -0.79
C ALA A 94 2.48 -1.98 -1.40
N SER A 95 3.13 -0.82 -1.52
CA SER A 95 2.57 0.35 -2.18
C SER A 95 2.30 0.10 -3.67
N ALA A 96 3.21 -0.56 -4.39
CA ALA A 96 3.00 -0.92 -5.79
C ALA A 96 1.78 -1.83 -5.97
N ALA A 97 1.60 -2.84 -5.11
CA ALA A 97 0.45 -3.73 -5.15
C ALA A 97 -0.86 -2.98 -4.94
N LEU A 98 -0.92 -2.08 -3.94
CA LEU A 98 -2.10 -1.26 -3.68
C LEU A 98 -2.38 -0.27 -4.81
N ILE A 99 -1.37 0.41 -5.34
CA ILE A 99 -1.53 1.33 -6.48
C ILE A 99 -2.06 0.57 -7.69
N GLY A 100 -1.49 -0.59 -8.01
CA GLY A 100 -1.91 -1.40 -9.14
C GLY A 100 -3.37 -1.84 -9.06
N VAL A 101 -3.80 -2.36 -7.92
CA VAL A 101 -5.19 -2.79 -7.73
C VAL A 101 -6.16 -1.61 -7.72
N MET A 102 -5.77 -0.45 -7.19
CA MET A 102 -6.60 0.76 -7.24
C MET A 102 -6.75 1.32 -8.66
N ILE A 103 -5.69 1.30 -9.47
CA ILE A 103 -5.79 1.69 -10.89
C ILE A 103 -6.77 0.75 -11.62
N ASN A 104 -6.66 -0.56 -11.43
CA ASN A 104 -7.61 -1.51 -12.02
C ASN A 104 -9.04 -1.22 -11.57
N ALA A 105 -9.28 -1.04 -10.28
CA ALA A 105 -10.61 -0.71 -9.74
C ALA A 105 -11.16 0.58 -10.33
N MET A 106 -10.34 1.62 -10.46
CA MET A 106 -10.74 2.88 -11.10
C MET A 106 -11.18 2.66 -12.55
N VAL A 107 -10.39 1.96 -13.34
CA VAL A 107 -10.66 1.79 -14.77
C VAL A 107 -11.88 0.89 -15.03
N THR A 108 -12.04 -0.19 -14.27
CA THR A 108 -13.04 -1.21 -14.58
C THR A 108 -14.36 -1.04 -13.82
N VAL A 109 -14.37 -0.33 -12.69
CA VAL A 109 -15.55 -0.26 -11.83
C VAL A 109 -16.00 1.17 -11.59
N THR A 110 -15.11 2.05 -11.10
CA THR A 110 -15.55 3.30 -10.47
C THR A 110 -15.47 4.52 -11.36
N ALA A 111 -14.63 4.56 -12.41
CA ALA A 111 -14.47 5.75 -13.26
C ALA A 111 -15.77 6.16 -13.98
N ALA A 112 -16.60 5.19 -14.35
CA ALA A 112 -17.90 5.46 -14.99
C ALA A 112 -18.89 6.23 -14.08
N HIS A 113 -18.66 6.22 -12.76
CA HIS A 113 -19.53 6.85 -11.76
C HIS A 113 -19.01 8.22 -11.28
N GLY A 114 -17.94 8.74 -11.90
CA GLY A 114 -17.37 10.05 -11.58
C GLY A 114 -16.44 10.04 -10.37
N LEU A 115 -16.35 11.19 -9.67
CA LEU A 115 -15.38 11.36 -8.58
C LEU A 115 -15.90 10.81 -7.24
N TRP A 116 -17.12 11.14 -6.87
CA TRP A 116 -17.60 11.02 -5.50
C TRP A 116 -18.00 9.60 -5.10
N GLU A 117 -17.53 9.13 -3.94
CA GLU A 117 -17.84 7.80 -3.39
C GLU A 117 -19.36 7.59 -3.18
N THR A 118 -20.08 8.63 -2.83
CA THR A 118 -21.55 8.58 -2.68
C THR A 118 -22.29 8.18 -3.96
N GLN A 119 -21.61 8.23 -5.09
CA GLN A 119 -22.10 7.81 -6.41
C GLN A 119 -21.37 6.55 -6.90
N GLY A 120 -20.50 5.93 -6.06
CA GLY A 120 -19.66 4.80 -6.44
C GLY A 120 -18.42 5.21 -7.26
N GLY A 121 -17.97 6.45 -7.14
CA GLY A 121 -16.87 7.03 -7.91
C GLY A 121 -15.50 6.65 -7.40
N VAL A 122 -14.46 7.28 -7.99
CA VAL A 122 -13.04 6.93 -7.78
C VAL A 122 -12.42 7.46 -6.49
N GLU A 123 -13.12 8.28 -5.72
CA GLU A 123 -12.60 9.00 -4.54
C GLU A 123 -11.81 8.09 -3.59
N TYR A 124 -12.41 6.96 -3.21
CA TYR A 124 -11.78 6.00 -2.34
C TYR A 124 -10.48 5.42 -2.93
N SER A 125 -10.53 4.97 -4.18
CA SER A 125 -9.37 4.37 -4.86
C SER A 125 -8.23 5.37 -5.03
N VAL A 126 -8.55 6.63 -5.34
CA VAL A 126 -7.55 7.72 -5.42
C VAL A 126 -6.90 7.96 -4.06
N CYS A 127 -7.69 8.05 -2.98
CA CYS A 127 -7.14 8.23 -1.63
C CYS A 127 -6.17 7.12 -1.24
N ILE A 128 -6.51 5.85 -1.49
CA ILE A 128 -5.63 4.72 -1.20
C ILE A 128 -4.34 4.80 -2.02
N ALA A 129 -4.43 5.04 -3.33
CA ALA A 129 -3.27 5.12 -4.21
C ALA A 129 -2.32 6.27 -3.80
N VAL A 130 -2.87 7.45 -3.49
CA VAL A 130 -2.10 8.61 -3.04
C VAL A 130 -1.40 8.34 -1.69
N VAL A 131 -2.10 7.75 -0.72
CA VAL A 131 -1.52 7.39 0.57
C VAL A 131 -0.41 6.36 0.40
N ALA A 132 -0.62 5.31 -0.40
CA ALA A 132 0.39 4.30 -0.67
C ALA A 132 1.64 4.91 -1.31
N LEU A 133 1.48 5.79 -2.30
CA LEU A 133 2.58 6.51 -2.94
C LEU A 133 3.30 7.45 -1.97
N ALA A 134 2.55 8.19 -1.16
CA ALA A 134 3.13 9.11 -0.17
C ALA A 134 3.96 8.35 0.88
N VAL A 135 3.49 7.18 1.36
CA VAL A 135 4.26 6.35 2.30
C VAL A 135 5.52 5.79 1.64
N ALA A 136 5.47 5.39 0.36
CA ALA A 136 6.68 4.97 -0.37
C ALA A 136 7.68 6.13 -0.52
N ALA A 137 7.20 7.36 -0.80
CA ALA A 137 8.02 8.54 -0.99
C ALA A 137 8.67 9.05 0.32
N ILE A 138 7.91 9.09 1.41
CA ILE A 138 8.36 9.61 2.70
C ILE A 138 9.17 8.54 3.46
N GLY A 139 8.89 7.27 3.18
CA GLY A 139 9.32 6.11 3.94
C GLY A 139 8.32 5.74 5.05
N PRO A 140 8.35 4.48 5.52
CA PRO A 140 7.37 3.98 6.49
C PRO A 140 7.60 4.47 7.92
N GLY A 141 8.65 5.26 8.17
CA GLY A 141 9.00 5.79 9.48
C GLY A 141 9.76 4.81 10.37
N ARG A 142 10.11 5.26 11.57
CA ARG A 142 10.95 4.50 12.50
C ARG A 142 10.24 3.32 13.17
N LEU A 143 8.91 3.36 13.23
CA LEU A 143 8.04 2.31 13.79
C LEU A 143 7.62 1.31 12.69
N ALA A 144 8.55 0.93 11.82
CA ALA A 144 8.33 0.04 10.69
C ALA A 144 9.34 -1.11 10.69
N LEU A 145 8.95 -2.27 10.15
CA LEU A 145 9.83 -3.42 9.98
C LEU A 145 10.91 -3.17 8.93
N ASP A 146 10.68 -2.28 7.97
CA ASP A 146 11.63 -1.88 6.95
C ASP A 146 12.77 -0.97 7.46
N ARG A 147 12.67 -0.50 8.71
CA ARG A 147 13.67 0.42 9.27
C ARG A 147 15.13 0.03 9.04
N PRO A 148 15.55 -1.26 9.16
CA PRO A 148 16.95 -1.66 8.95
C PRO A 148 17.35 -1.69 7.46
N PHE A 149 16.39 -1.65 6.53
CA PHE A 149 16.67 -1.77 5.10
C PHE A 149 16.83 -0.40 4.44
N ARG A 150 17.54 -0.37 3.29
CA ARG A 150 17.78 0.88 2.57
C ARG A 150 16.50 1.56 2.10
N TRP A 151 15.51 0.77 1.66
CA TRP A 151 14.20 1.26 1.21
C TRP A 151 13.29 1.74 2.34
N GLY A 152 13.63 1.43 3.58
CA GLY A 152 12.93 1.96 4.77
C GLY A 152 13.13 3.45 5.02
N LYS A 153 13.99 4.11 4.23
CA LYS A 153 14.18 5.56 4.28
C LYS A 153 13.20 6.32 3.38
N GLY A 154 12.56 5.62 2.43
CA GLY A 154 11.79 6.23 1.37
C GLY A 154 12.66 7.02 0.39
N GLY A 155 12.04 7.76 -0.50
CA GLY A 155 12.68 8.63 -1.46
C GLY A 155 12.06 8.53 -2.85
N TRP A 156 12.61 9.29 -3.79
CA TRP A 156 12.16 9.26 -5.19
C TRP A 156 12.31 7.87 -5.85
N PRO A 157 13.38 7.09 -5.59
CA PRO A 157 13.49 5.74 -6.16
C PRO A 157 12.37 4.80 -5.70
N GLU A 158 12.02 4.83 -4.41
CA GLU A 158 10.96 4.01 -3.83
C GLU A 158 9.57 4.43 -4.33
N ALA A 159 9.33 5.73 -4.45
CA ALA A 159 8.10 6.28 -5.04
C ALA A 159 7.98 5.93 -6.52
N ALA A 160 9.06 6.11 -7.31
CA ALA A 160 9.09 5.76 -8.73
C ALA A 160 8.91 4.25 -8.94
N PHE A 161 9.52 3.41 -8.09
CA PHE A 161 9.33 1.97 -8.10
C PHE A 161 7.86 1.61 -7.84
N ALA A 162 7.27 2.16 -6.77
CA ALA A 162 5.89 1.88 -6.40
C ALA A 162 4.90 2.28 -7.51
N LEU A 163 5.05 3.48 -8.06
CA LEU A 163 4.20 3.97 -9.14
C LEU A 163 4.45 3.21 -10.46
N GLY A 164 5.70 2.98 -10.81
CA GLY A 164 6.08 2.29 -12.05
C GLY A 164 5.63 0.83 -12.06
N VAL A 165 5.95 0.07 -11.02
CA VAL A 165 5.55 -1.35 -10.92
C VAL A 165 4.02 -1.47 -10.78
N GLY A 166 3.39 -0.63 -9.95
CA GLY A 166 1.93 -0.61 -9.80
C GLY A 166 1.23 -0.26 -11.12
N GLY A 167 1.69 0.77 -11.83
CA GLY A 167 1.11 1.18 -13.11
C GLY A 167 1.32 0.14 -14.22
N ILE A 168 2.53 -0.42 -14.32
CA ILE A 168 2.83 -1.45 -15.34
C ILE A 168 2.00 -2.72 -15.08
N SER A 169 1.94 -3.19 -13.81
CA SER A 169 1.13 -4.37 -13.48
C SER A 169 -0.36 -4.14 -13.75
N ALA A 170 -0.88 -2.95 -13.44
CA ALA A 170 -2.24 -2.57 -13.79
C ALA A 170 -2.47 -2.59 -15.31
N ALA A 171 -1.58 -1.97 -16.09
CA ALA A 171 -1.67 -1.96 -17.54
C ALA A 171 -1.65 -3.37 -18.15
N ILE A 172 -0.78 -4.26 -17.64
CA ILE A 172 -0.74 -5.66 -18.08
C ILE A 172 -2.09 -6.34 -17.80
N VAL A 173 -2.60 -6.25 -16.57
CA VAL A 173 -3.86 -6.90 -16.19
C VAL A 173 -5.05 -6.36 -16.99
N LEU A 174 -5.08 -5.05 -17.30
CA LEU A 174 -6.13 -4.43 -18.12
C LEU A 174 -6.04 -4.79 -19.61
N SER A 175 -4.90 -5.30 -20.08
CA SER A 175 -4.71 -5.68 -21.49
C SER A 175 -4.98 -7.15 -21.80
N LEU A 176 -5.16 -7.98 -20.76
CA LEU A 176 -5.44 -9.41 -20.86
C LEU A 176 -6.93 -9.71 -20.92
#